data_d20599dc55e5c2c2e7b1ca8896f8635c
#
_entry.id   d20599dc55e5c2c2e7b1ca8896f8635c
#
_cell.length_a   1.000
_cell.length_b   1.000
_cell.length_c   1.000
_cell.angle_alpha   90.00
_cell.angle_beta   90.00
_cell.angle_gamma   90.00
#
_symmetry.space_group_name_H-M   'P 1'
#
loop_
_entity.id
_entity.type
_entity.pdbx_description
1 polymer ?
#
loop_
_entity_poly.entity_id
_entity_poly.type
_entity_poly.pdbx_seq_one_letter_code
_entity_poly.pdbx_strand_id
1 'polypeptide(L)'
;MKIRRSPKKSRPNSRSTASIIRSVVRLEERVWKTAQQRNARAFEKLVPSDAVMIFQSGIVLQPEYLATMNERTISRYEIRGVRGFMPNPTTVILCYEALRLGEEGGKAFPSSPVIESTTWIKRGRRWVAILNQETPVSG
;
A
#
# COMPACT_ATOMS: atom_id res chain seq x y z
N MET A 1 -34.15 1.09 32.09
CA MET A 1 -33.44 1.39 31.84
C MET A 1 -32.62 1.63 31.52
N LYS A 2 -32.58 1.60 31.24
CA LYS A 2 -31.72 2.08 30.73
C LYS A 2 -30.77 1.70 30.28
N ILE A 3 -30.70 1.36 29.77
CA ILE A 3 -29.76 1.23 29.27
C ILE A 3 -29.00 1.43 28.82
N ARG A 4 -28.95 1.45 28.66
CA ARG A 4 -28.06 1.87 28.21
C ARG A 4 -27.24 1.99 27.58
N ARG A 5 -27.36 2.13 27.21
CA ARG A 5 -26.60 2.55 26.51
C ARG A 5 -25.62 2.31 26.44
N SER A 6 -25.50 2.07 26.26
CA SER A 6 -24.52 2.16 26.22
C SER A 6 -23.67 1.97 25.88
N PRO A 7 -23.65 1.60 25.67
CA PRO A 7 -22.37 1.51 25.38
C PRO A 7 -21.80 2.30 24.43
N LYS A 8 -22.13 2.95 23.97
CA LYS A 8 -21.51 3.74 23.18
C LYS A 8 -20.46 4.38 23.67
N LYS A 9 -20.25 4.44 24.80
CA LYS A 9 -19.31 5.08 25.34
C LYS A 9 -18.04 4.55 25.25
N SER A 10 -17.80 3.37 25.07
CA SER A 10 -16.48 2.88 24.89
C SER A 10 -15.93 3.21 23.53
N ARG A 11 -16.68 4.00 22.81
CA ARG A 11 -16.30 4.28 21.51
C ARG A 11 -15.53 5.49 21.29
N PRO A 12 -15.24 6.38 22.25
CA PRO A 12 -14.46 7.59 21.97
C PRO A 12 -13.14 7.32 21.30
N ASN A 13 -12.54 6.16 21.58
CA ASN A 13 -11.26 5.83 20.98
C ASN A 13 -11.39 4.92 19.78
N SER A 14 -12.62 4.59 19.41
CA SER A 14 -12.84 3.74 18.26
C SER A 14 -12.92 4.60 17.02
N ARG A 15 -12.17 4.23 16.03
CA ARG A 15 -12.23 4.90 14.75
C ARG A 15 -13.15 4.10 13.84
N SER A 16 -13.89 4.79 13.02
CA SER A 16 -14.73 4.13 12.03
C SER A 16 -13.85 3.40 11.02
N THR A 17 -14.39 2.35 10.45
CA THR A 17 -13.72 1.59 9.40
C THR A 17 -13.32 2.53 8.26
N ALA A 18 -14.22 3.42 7.84
CA ALA A 18 -13.93 4.36 6.76
C ALA A 18 -12.76 5.28 7.12
N SER A 19 -12.68 5.73 8.36
CA SER A 19 -11.60 6.61 8.80
C SER A 19 -10.26 5.90 8.80
N ILE A 20 -10.24 4.65 9.25
CA ILE A 20 -9.02 3.84 9.26
C ILE A 20 -8.55 3.60 7.83
N ILE A 21 -9.48 3.22 6.95
CA ILE A 21 -9.13 2.98 5.55
C ILE A 21 -8.55 4.24 4.92
N ARG A 22 -9.15 5.42 5.16
CA ARG A 22 -8.61 6.67 4.61
C ARG A 22 -7.19 6.93 5.11
N SER A 23 -6.91 6.62 6.37
CA SER A 23 -5.56 6.77 6.91
C SER A 23 -4.57 5.86 6.20
N VAL A 24 -4.99 4.62 5.94
CA VAL A 24 -4.11 3.64 5.28
C VAL A 24 -3.92 3.99 3.80
N VAL A 25 -4.94 4.56 3.15
CA VAL A 25 -4.80 5.07 1.78
C VAL A 25 -3.70 6.12 1.72
N ARG A 26 -3.65 7.02 2.71
CA ARG A 26 -2.59 8.03 2.75
C ARG A 26 -1.22 7.39 2.93
N LEU A 27 -1.13 6.28 3.66
CA LEU A 27 0.13 5.55 3.79
C LEU A 27 0.51 4.88 2.48
N GLU A 28 -0.46 4.36 1.75
CA GLU A 28 -0.20 3.77 0.43
C GLU A 28 0.36 4.83 -0.52
N GLU A 29 -0.23 6.01 -0.53
CA GLU A 29 0.27 7.12 -1.35
C GLU A 29 1.70 7.49 -0.93
N ARG A 30 1.98 7.41 0.35
CA ARG A 30 3.33 7.69 0.83
C ARG A 30 4.33 6.62 0.37
N VAL A 31 3.91 5.37 0.29
CA VAL A 31 4.78 4.32 -0.27
C VAL A 31 5.20 4.68 -1.70
N TRP A 32 4.23 5.10 -2.53
CA TRP A 32 4.52 5.53 -3.89
C TRP A 32 5.50 6.71 -3.90
N LYS A 33 5.28 7.66 -3.00
CA LYS A 33 6.14 8.83 -2.91
C LYS A 33 7.57 8.46 -2.55
N THR A 34 7.76 7.57 -1.58
CA THR A 34 9.10 7.14 -1.18
C THR A 34 9.78 6.36 -2.29
N ALA A 35 9.01 5.56 -3.05
CA ALA A 35 9.56 4.84 -4.19
C ALA A 35 9.99 5.82 -5.30
N GLN A 36 9.17 6.82 -5.56
CA GLN A 36 9.50 7.86 -6.54
C GLN A 36 10.78 8.61 -6.15
N GLN A 37 10.92 8.90 -4.87
CA GLN A 37 12.08 9.61 -4.36
C GLN A 37 13.29 8.71 -4.17
N ARG A 38 13.12 7.41 -4.35
CA ARG A 38 14.16 6.40 -4.07
C ARG A 38 14.68 6.54 -2.65
N ASN A 39 13.78 6.82 -1.72
CA ASN A 39 14.11 6.99 -0.31
C ASN A 39 13.93 5.65 0.40
N ALA A 40 14.98 4.83 0.38
CA ALA A 40 14.92 3.48 0.92
C ALA A 40 14.56 3.47 2.41
N ARG A 41 15.12 4.40 3.17
CA ARG A 41 14.87 4.45 4.62
C ARG A 41 13.41 4.77 4.93
N ALA A 42 12.82 5.73 4.22
CA ALA A 42 11.41 6.07 4.43
C ALA A 42 10.50 4.96 3.92
N PHE A 43 10.85 4.33 2.82
CA PHE A 43 10.12 3.19 2.27
C PHE A 43 10.08 2.05 3.29
N GLU A 44 11.22 1.73 3.88
CA GLU A 44 11.35 0.61 4.81
C GLU A 44 10.50 0.76 6.05
N LYS A 45 10.21 1.98 6.46
CA LYS A 45 9.33 2.23 7.60
C LYS A 45 7.88 1.84 7.31
N LEU A 46 7.49 1.89 6.05
CA LEU A 46 6.13 1.56 5.62
C LEU A 46 6.05 0.11 5.13
N VAL A 47 7.09 -0.36 4.49
CA VAL A 47 7.17 -1.69 3.90
C VAL A 47 8.32 -2.42 4.58
N PRO A 48 8.03 -3.23 5.60
CA PRO A 48 9.08 -3.82 6.45
C PRO A 48 9.88 -4.92 5.75
N SER A 49 10.95 -5.32 6.38
CA SER A 49 11.90 -6.26 5.77
C SER A 49 11.31 -7.64 5.47
N ASP A 50 10.22 -8.01 6.12
CA ASP A 50 9.54 -9.28 5.85
C ASP A 50 8.41 -9.15 4.82
N ALA A 51 8.26 -7.99 4.21
CA ALA A 51 7.23 -7.78 3.20
C ALA A 51 7.58 -8.50 1.90
N VAL A 52 6.52 -8.90 1.19
CA VAL A 52 6.63 -9.62 -0.06
C VAL A 52 5.90 -8.85 -1.15
N MET A 53 6.50 -8.77 -2.32
CA MET A 53 5.90 -8.14 -3.48
C MET A 53 5.78 -9.15 -4.60
N ILE A 54 4.63 -9.17 -5.26
CA ILE A 54 4.37 -10.10 -6.35
C ILE A 54 4.17 -9.28 -7.61
N PHE A 55 5.05 -9.52 -8.57
CA PHE A 55 5.00 -8.87 -9.88
C PHE A 55 4.79 -9.94 -10.95
N GLN A 56 4.51 -9.52 -12.15
CA GLN A 56 4.41 -10.45 -13.26
C GLN A 56 5.71 -11.26 -13.43
N SER A 57 6.85 -10.65 -13.12
CA SER A 57 8.15 -11.29 -13.26
C SER A 57 8.48 -12.27 -12.15
N GLY A 58 7.74 -12.25 -11.04
CA GLY A 58 7.98 -13.17 -9.95
C GLY A 58 7.78 -12.56 -8.57
N ILE A 59 8.21 -13.29 -7.57
CA ILE A 59 8.09 -12.88 -6.17
C ILE A 59 9.38 -12.18 -5.77
N VAL A 60 9.23 -10.99 -5.19
CA VAL A 60 10.36 -10.15 -4.78
C VAL A 60 10.21 -9.85 -3.30
N LEU A 61 11.25 -10.13 -2.53
CA LEU A 61 11.25 -9.80 -1.11
C LEU A 61 11.68 -8.35 -0.93
N GLN A 62 11.24 -7.72 0.15
CA GLN A 62 11.54 -6.30 0.38
C GLN A 62 13.04 -5.97 0.28
N PRO A 63 13.96 -6.76 0.87
CA PRO A 63 15.38 -6.43 0.73
C PRO A 63 15.88 -6.44 -0.71
N GLU A 64 15.34 -7.35 -1.53
CA GLU A 64 15.68 -7.40 -2.95
C GLU A 64 15.15 -6.17 -3.68
N TYR A 65 13.94 -5.74 -3.32
CA TYR A 65 13.36 -4.54 -3.91
C TYR A 65 14.20 -3.31 -3.59
N LEU A 66 14.63 -3.17 -2.36
CA LEU A 66 15.47 -2.04 -1.96
C LEU A 66 16.83 -2.08 -2.65
N ALA A 67 17.40 -3.26 -2.84
CA ALA A 67 18.70 -3.40 -3.48
C ALA A 67 18.67 -2.91 -4.93
N THR A 68 17.52 -2.97 -5.59
CA THR A 68 17.37 -2.54 -6.98
C THR A 68 16.54 -1.26 -7.13
N MET A 69 16.29 -0.56 -6.03
CA MET A 69 15.44 0.64 -6.06
C MET A 69 15.96 1.70 -7.05
N ASN A 70 17.29 1.83 -7.16
CA ASN A 70 17.86 2.83 -8.04
C ASN A 70 17.76 2.48 -9.53
N GLU A 71 17.32 1.27 -9.85
CA GLU A 71 17.11 0.87 -11.25
C GLU A 71 15.77 1.31 -11.79
N ARG A 72 14.91 1.84 -10.93
CA ARG A 72 13.58 2.30 -11.32
C ARG A 72 13.48 3.80 -11.18
N THR A 73 12.93 4.44 -12.18
CA THR A 73 12.61 5.87 -12.15
C THR A 73 11.11 5.99 -12.35
N ILE A 74 10.42 6.48 -11.33
CA ILE A 74 9.01 6.78 -11.44
C ILE A 74 8.90 8.30 -11.54
N SER A 75 8.73 8.80 -12.76
CA SER A 75 8.63 10.24 -12.96
C SER A 75 7.25 10.76 -12.58
N ARG A 76 6.23 9.92 -12.74
CA ARG A 76 4.86 10.30 -12.46
C ARG A 76 4.04 9.06 -12.16
N TYR A 77 3.08 9.18 -11.27
CA TYR A 77 2.14 8.10 -10.98
C TYR A 77 0.77 8.68 -10.63
N GLU A 78 -0.25 7.84 -10.80
CA GLU A 78 -1.61 8.19 -10.46
C GLU A 78 -2.31 6.95 -9.92
N ILE A 79 -2.98 7.09 -8.79
CA ILE A 79 -3.74 6.02 -8.16
C ILE A 79 -5.21 6.34 -8.34
N ARG A 80 -6.00 5.39 -8.82
CA ARG A 80 -7.40 5.59 -9.14
C ARG A 80 -8.27 4.49 -8.58
N GLY A 81 -9.50 4.86 -8.20
CA GLY A 81 -10.53 3.89 -7.84
C GLY A 81 -10.19 3.07 -6.61
N VAL A 82 -9.56 3.68 -5.62
CA VAL A 82 -9.14 2.96 -4.43
C VAL A 82 -10.34 2.41 -3.69
N ARG A 83 -10.30 1.11 -3.40
CA ARG A 83 -11.27 0.43 -2.54
C ARG A 83 -10.52 -0.22 -1.42
N GLY A 84 -11.04 -0.07 -0.21
CA GLY A 84 -10.42 -0.65 0.97
C GLY A 84 -11.44 -1.38 1.81
N PHE A 85 -11.00 -2.43 2.46
CA PHE A 85 -11.86 -3.16 3.39
C PHE A 85 -11.01 -3.77 4.50
N MET A 86 -11.68 -4.03 5.61
CA MET A 86 -11.03 -4.57 6.81
C MET A 86 -11.65 -5.92 7.14
N PRO A 87 -10.96 -7.03 6.82
CA PRO A 87 -11.47 -8.35 7.22
C PRO A 87 -11.43 -8.54 8.73
N ASN A 88 -10.62 -7.75 9.44
CA ASN A 88 -10.55 -7.75 10.90
C ASN A 88 -9.96 -6.42 11.35
N PRO A 89 -9.96 -6.11 12.65
CA PRO A 89 -9.52 -4.79 13.14
C PRO A 89 -8.06 -4.43 12.90
N THR A 90 -7.22 -5.40 12.55
CA THR A 90 -5.79 -5.16 12.39
C THR A 90 -5.31 -5.38 10.96
N THR A 91 -6.23 -5.49 9.99
CA THR A 91 -5.88 -5.71 8.60
C THR A 91 -6.70 -4.78 7.71
N VAL A 92 -6.02 -4.10 6.78
CA VAL A 92 -6.67 -3.33 5.74
C VAL A 92 -6.15 -3.85 4.40
N ILE A 93 -7.06 -4.15 3.49
CA ILE A 93 -6.69 -4.53 2.13
C ILE A 93 -7.15 -3.42 1.21
N LEU A 94 -6.21 -2.87 0.44
CA LEU A 94 -6.49 -1.85 -0.56
C LEU A 94 -6.38 -2.45 -1.93
N CYS A 95 -7.31 -2.09 -2.81
CA CYS A 95 -7.24 -2.47 -4.22
C CYS A 95 -7.46 -1.21 -5.04
N TYR A 96 -6.65 -1.03 -6.07
CA TYR A 96 -6.75 0.17 -6.90
C TYR A 96 -6.08 -0.05 -8.26
N GLU A 97 -6.30 0.90 -9.15
CA GLU A 97 -5.64 0.93 -10.43
C GLU A 97 -4.54 1.99 -10.37
N ALA A 98 -3.38 1.70 -10.91
CA ALA A 98 -2.27 2.64 -10.94
C ALA A 98 -1.76 2.84 -12.36
N LEU A 99 -1.48 4.10 -12.67
CA LEU A 99 -0.76 4.48 -13.88
C LEU A 99 0.59 5.01 -13.44
N ARG A 100 1.61 4.71 -14.21
CA ARG A 100 2.95 5.18 -13.88
C ARG A 100 3.72 5.46 -15.17
N LEU A 101 4.53 6.51 -15.12
CA LEU A 101 5.46 6.87 -16.16
C LEU A 101 6.85 6.77 -15.59
N GLY A 102 7.79 6.31 -16.39
CA GLY A 102 9.17 6.16 -15.98
C GLY A 102 9.76 4.95 -16.64
N GLU A 103 10.79 4.39 -16.00
CA GLU A 103 11.47 3.25 -16.57
C GLU A 103 12.11 2.37 -15.49
N GLU A 104 12.38 1.16 -15.89
CA GLU A 104 13.04 0.19 -15.04
C GLU A 104 14.06 -0.54 -15.89
N GLY A 105 15.32 -0.53 -15.43
CA GLY A 105 16.40 -1.18 -16.17
C GLY A 105 16.59 -0.65 -17.58
N GLY A 106 16.29 0.63 -17.79
CA GLY A 106 16.46 1.26 -19.11
C GLY A 106 15.27 1.09 -20.03
N LYS A 107 14.19 0.42 -19.57
CA LYS A 107 13.00 0.23 -20.38
C LYS A 107 11.84 1.00 -19.79
N ALA A 108 11.09 1.68 -20.64
CA ALA A 108 9.92 2.41 -20.19
C ALA A 108 8.88 1.46 -19.61
N PHE A 109 8.20 1.89 -18.55
CA PHE A 109 7.04 1.17 -18.06
C PHE A 109 5.96 1.12 -19.16
N PRO A 110 5.22 0.00 -19.25
CA PRO A 110 4.08 -0.05 -20.16
C PRO A 110 3.11 1.10 -19.86
N SER A 111 2.49 1.62 -20.91
CA SER A 111 1.53 2.73 -20.78
C SER A 111 0.19 2.28 -20.21
N SER A 112 -0.10 0.99 -20.23
CA SER A 112 -1.34 0.47 -19.67
C SER A 112 -1.27 0.47 -18.14
N PRO A 113 -2.43 0.59 -17.48
CA PRO A 113 -2.45 0.57 -16.03
C PRO A 113 -2.16 -0.81 -15.46
N VAL A 114 -1.88 -0.84 -14.17
CA VAL A 114 -1.78 -2.08 -13.41
C VAL A 114 -2.86 -2.05 -12.34
N ILE A 115 -3.30 -3.22 -11.92
CA ILE A 115 -4.18 -3.35 -10.79
C ILE A 115 -3.31 -3.79 -9.62
N GLU A 116 -3.46 -3.08 -8.50
CA GLU A 116 -2.66 -3.32 -7.32
C GLU A 116 -3.53 -3.75 -6.16
N SER A 117 -3.00 -4.65 -5.35
CA SER A 117 -3.59 -4.89 -4.04
C SER A 117 -2.46 -4.86 -3.01
N THR A 118 -2.72 -4.20 -1.90
CA THR A 118 -1.76 -4.11 -0.81
C THR A 118 -2.45 -4.52 0.48
N THR A 119 -1.83 -5.43 1.22
CA THR A 119 -2.32 -5.85 2.51
C THR A 119 -1.51 -5.12 3.58
N TRP A 120 -2.21 -4.31 4.36
CA TRP A 120 -1.65 -3.57 5.49
C TRP A 120 -2.07 -4.26 6.77
N ILE A 121 -1.13 -4.42 7.70
CA ILE A 121 -1.44 -4.95 9.02
C ILE A 121 -0.95 -3.99 10.09
N LYS A 122 -1.59 -4.02 11.22
CA LYS A 122 -1.21 -3.19 12.36
C LYS A 122 -0.22 -3.96 13.22
N ARG A 123 0.96 -3.40 13.40
CA ARG A 123 2.00 -3.92 14.30
C ARG A 123 2.22 -2.88 15.38
N GLY A 124 1.77 -3.20 16.61
CA GLY A 124 1.78 -2.22 17.67
C GLY A 124 0.87 -1.05 17.30
N ARG A 125 1.43 0.14 17.19
CA ARG A 125 0.66 1.34 16.86
C ARG A 125 0.78 1.75 15.41
N ARG A 126 1.46 0.96 14.59
CA ARG A 126 1.77 1.36 13.22
C ARG A 126 1.18 0.39 12.22
N TRP A 127 0.75 0.95 11.12
CA TRP A 127 0.35 0.15 9.98
C TRP A 127 1.54 -0.06 9.06
N VAL A 128 1.76 -1.29 8.64
CA VAL A 128 2.83 -1.64 7.70
C VAL A 128 2.27 -2.49 6.57
N ALA A 129 2.81 -2.29 5.38
CA ALA A 129 2.40 -3.03 4.18
C ALA A 129 3.25 -4.30 4.09
N ILE A 130 2.62 -5.46 4.23
CA ILE A 130 3.35 -6.72 4.25
C ILE A 130 3.25 -7.49 2.94
N LEU A 131 2.30 -7.15 2.09
CA LEU A 131 2.12 -7.83 0.82
C LEU A 131 1.60 -6.83 -0.19
N ASN A 132 2.22 -6.81 -1.35
CA ASN A 132 1.74 -6.03 -2.48
C ASN A 132 1.74 -6.94 -3.69
N GLN A 133 0.68 -6.88 -4.47
CA GLN A 133 0.59 -7.62 -5.73
C GLN A 133 0.21 -6.65 -6.83
N GLU A 134 0.94 -6.74 -7.94
CA GLU A 134 0.73 -5.92 -9.10
C GLU A 134 0.37 -6.81 -10.28
N THR A 135 -0.74 -6.52 -10.93
CA THR A 135 -1.23 -7.30 -12.06
C THR A 135 -1.38 -6.37 -13.26
N PRO A 136 -0.66 -6.62 -14.35
CA PRO A 136 -0.84 -5.83 -15.56
C PRO A 136 -2.25 -6.02 -16.13
N VAL A 137 -2.80 -4.95 -16.67
CA VAL A 137 -4.11 -5.01 -17.31
C VAL A 137 -3.90 -5.21 -18.80
N SER A 138 -4.48 -6.28 -19.33
CA SER A 138 -4.45 -6.52 -20.76
C SER A 138 -5.43 -5.57 -21.43
N GLY A 139 -4.97 -4.87 -22.41
CA GLY A 139 -5.85 -3.89 -23.01
C GLY A 139 -5.92 -3.97 -24.50
#